data_2ef61344b414d175ddf41f8dc4fc5068
#
_entry.id   2ef61344b414d175ddf41f8dc4fc5068
#
_cell.length_a   1.000
_cell.length_b   1.000
_cell.length_c   1.000
_cell.angle_alpha   90.00
_cell.angle_beta   90.00
_cell.angle_gamma   90.00
#
_symmetry.space_group_name_H-M   'P 1'
#
loop_
_entity.id
_entity.type
_entity.pdbx_description
1 polymer ?
#
loop_
_entity_poly.entity_id
_entity_poly.type
_entity_poly.pdbx_seq_one_letter_code
_entity_poly.pdbx_strand_id
1 'polypeptide(L)'
;MPTSSTILRTIVADVEARAGATEAGALMRHAASLAGAGAAPAKVIDEVLLLMLHRAESHALKKGAGIADPLGVRDIARTYRRYPAMMSEAGEDPATPSSRRKNLQVMVTRRCNLRCTYCPVLKADRDMDETLLREALRRLLATGEKDVRLDFTGGEPLYRFDLVRKICLEGLELAASSDRRLSFYMVTNGTMMDRATARHLAGLPLTLELSLDGAERVHNRCKRAVDASRNPYRETRRAVDLLIEEGVAFHVVMVATPETAPLLGGAFDHVVSTGARSVDINYAIGSLWTRGALNVYLAQIEGLLGRHGDAIASGRLTIGNLGRRVEPAILNAERMVDTDGTLHLMTEWVFQSSFPDPGGAPSFGSVADPGGLSSIIADRFHAYLTLLESAGWKDAGARRIVHNNIEVGRRVREWFGRRGRP
;
A
#
# COMPACT_ATOMS: atom_id res chain seq x y z
N MET A 1 -24.24 8.61 -20.85
CA MET A 1 -22.95 7.93 -20.64
C MET A 1 -23.10 6.46 -20.98
N PRO A 2 -22.08 5.77 -21.54
CA PRO A 2 -22.18 4.35 -21.82
C PRO A 2 -22.33 3.54 -20.53
N THR A 3 -23.15 2.50 -20.56
CA THR A 3 -23.33 1.59 -19.41
C THR A 3 -22.10 0.72 -19.20
N SER A 4 -21.90 0.19 -17.99
CA SER A 4 -20.81 -0.75 -17.67
C SER A 4 -20.77 -1.95 -18.63
N SER A 5 -21.93 -2.43 -19.08
CA SER A 5 -22.04 -3.49 -20.08
C SER A 5 -21.53 -3.06 -21.47
N THR A 6 -21.78 -1.82 -21.87
CA THR A 6 -21.28 -1.26 -23.14
C THR A 6 -19.76 -1.17 -23.10
N ILE A 7 -19.19 -0.73 -22.00
CA ILE A 7 -17.73 -0.60 -21.83
C ILE A 7 -17.07 -1.97 -21.88
N LEU A 8 -17.58 -2.94 -21.14
CA LEU A 8 -17.02 -4.29 -21.14
C LEU A 8 -17.03 -4.89 -22.55
N ARG A 9 -18.11 -4.69 -23.33
CA ARG A 9 -18.19 -5.14 -24.73
C ARG A 9 -17.16 -4.43 -25.62
N THR A 10 -16.95 -3.14 -25.43
CA THR A 10 -15.93 -2.39 -26.17
C THR A 10 -14.53 -2.91 -25.88
N ILE A 11 -14.20 -3.13 -24.57
CA ILE A 11 -12.93 -3.73 -24.16
C ILE A 11 -12.72 -5.07 -24.83
N VAL A 12 -13.73 -5.93 -24.80
CA VAL A 12 -13.63 -7.30 -25.36
C VAL A 12 -13.46 -7.24 -26.88
N ALA A 13 -14.20 -6.36 -27.57
CA ALA A 13 -14.06 -6.19 -29.02
C ALA A 13 -12.66 -5.67 -29.42
N ASP A 14 -12.09 -4.73 -28.64
CA ASP A 14 -10.73 -4.25 -28.86
C ASP A 14 -9.68 -5.36 -28.65
N VAL A 15 -9.88 -6.22 -27.63
CA VAL A 15 -9.02 -7.38 -27.41
C VAL A 15 -9.15 -8.41 -28.51
N GLU A 16 -10.37 -8.71 -28.94
CA GLU A 16 -10.61 -9.65 -30.05
C GLU A 16 -9.93 -9.19 -31.32
N ALA A 17 -10.04 -7.93 -31.67
CA ALA A 17 -9.40 -7.34 -32.84
C ALA A 17 -7.86 -7.41 -32.79
N ARG A 18 -7.25 -7.34 -31.60
CA ARG A 18 -5.80 -7.27 -31.41
C ARG A 18 -5.14 -8.61 -31.06
N ALA A 19 -5.81 -9.45 -30.26
CA ALA A 19 -5.25 -10.67 -29.70
C ALA A 19 -6.03 -11.94 -30.08
N GLY A 20 -7.16 -11.79 -30.78
CA GLY A 20 -8.00 -12.89 -31.27
C GLY A 20 -9.06 -13.39 -30.30
N ALA A 21 -9.98 -14.19 -30.85
CA ALA A 21 -11.19 -14.66 -30.13
C ALA A 21 -10.91 -15.52 -28.90
N THR A 22 -9.79 -16.24 -28.86
CA THR A 22 -9.41 -17.09 -27.70
C THR A 22 -9.15 -16.25 -26.46
N GLU A 23 -8.42 -15.14 -26.61
CA GLU A 23 -8.07 -14.23 -25.51
C GLU A 23 -9.31 -13.45 -25.05
N ALA A 24 -10.09 -12.93 -25.99
CA ALA A 24 -11.36 -12.27 -25.71
C ALA A 24 -12.32 -13.20 -24.96
N GLY A 25 -12.44 -14.47 -25.41
CA GLY A 25 -13.25 -15.48 -24.74
C GLY A 25 -12.79 -15.79 -23.31
N ALA A 26 -11.48 -15.78 -23.05
CA ALA A 26 -10.96 -15.99 -21.69
C ALA A 26 -11.30 -14.82 -20.75
N LEU A 27 -11.24 -13.59 -21.24
CA LEU A 27 -11.63 -12.40 -20.47
C LEU A 27 -13.14 -12.40 -20.17
N MET A 28 -13.97 -12.79 -21.15
CA MET A 28 -15.41 -12.89 -20.95
C MET A 28 -15.79 -13.97 -19.93
N ARG A 29 -15.13 -15.14 -19.95
CA ARG A 29 -15.34 -16.17 -18.91
C ARG A 29 -14.97 -15.66 -17.52
N HIS A 30 -13.88 -14.90 -17.42
CA HIS A 30 -13.49 -14.29 -16.14
C HIS A 30 -14.52 -13.27 -15.67
N ALA A 31 -14.98 -12.39 -16.56
CA ALA A 31 -16.03 -11.41 -16.27
C ALA A 31 -17.33 -12.09 -15.80
N ALA A 32 -17.76 -13.15 -16.50
CA ALA A 32 -18.95 -13.92 -16.15
C ALA A 32 -18.82 -14.60 -14.78
N SER A 33 -17.63 -15.12 -14.45
CA SER A 33 -17.35 -15.73 -13.15
C SER A 33 -17.46 -14.71 -12.01
N LEU A 34 -16.94 -13.50 -12.19
CA LEU A 34 -17.04 -12.42 -11.20
C LEU A 34 -18.48 -11.93 -11.04
N ALA A 35 -19.20 -11.74 -12.13
CA ALA A 35 -20.60 -11.33 -12.11
C ALA A 35 -21.48 -12.40 -11.44
N GLY A 36 -21.26 -13.69 -11.73
CA GLY A 36 -21.93 -14.79 -11.07
C GLY A 36 -21.63 -14.92 -9.57
N ALA A 37 -20.49 -14.40 -9.12
CA ALA A 37 -20.14 -14.27 -7.72
C ALA A 37 -20.69 -12.99 -7.05
N GLY A 38 -21.54 -12.22 -7.73
CA GLY A 38 -22.17 -11.00 -7.20
C GLY A 38 -21.28 -9.76 -7.21
N ALA A 39 -20.19 -9.77 -7.98
CA ALA A 39 -19.33 -8.57 -8.08
C ALA A 39 -20.06 -7.43 -8.80
N ALA A 40 -19.93 -6.21 -8.30
CA ALA A 40 -20.46 -5.00 -8.93
C ALA A 40 -19.88 -4.84 -10.35
N PRO A 41 -20.65 -4.32 -11.34
CA PRO A 41 -20.21 -4.23 -12.73
C PRO A 41 -18.87 -3.54 -12.94
N ALA A 42 -18.59 -2.51 -12.18
CA ALA A 42 -17.33 -1.78 -12.30
C ALA A 42 -16.14 -2.55 -11.73
N LYS A 43 -16.35 -3.35 -10.68
CA LYS A 43 -15.33 -4.28 -10.19
C LYS A 43 -15.01 -5.36 -11.24
N VAL A 44 -16.01 -5.81 -11.98
CA VAL A 44 -15.81 -6.74 -13.10
C VAL A 44 -14.91 -6.09 -14.16
N ILE A 45 -15.17 -4.83 -14.51
CA ILE A 45 -14.37 -4.09 -15.50
C ILE A 45 -12.92 -3.93 -15.00
N ASP A 46 -12.71 -3.47 -13.77
CA ASP A 46 -11.40 -3.30 -13.16
C ASP A 46 -10.57 -4.60 -13.20
N GLU A 47 -11.17 -5.72 -12.77
CA GLU A 47 -10.51 -7.03 -12.78
C GLU A 47 -10.20 -7.55 -14.19
N VAL A 48 -11.07 -7.27 -15.17
CA VAL A 48 -10.81 -7.62 -16.58
C VAL A 48 -9.65 -6.79 -17.13
N LEU A 49 -9.61 -5.49 -16.87
CA LEU A 49 -8.52 -4.62 -17.29
C LEU A 49 -7.19 -5.01 -16.63
N LEU A 50 -7.19 -5.31 -15.34
CA LEU A 50 -6.01 -5.82 -14.64
C LEU A 50 -5.50 -7.13 -15.25
N LEU A 51 -6.40 -8.05 -15.56
CA LEU A 51 -6.03 -9.32 -16.17
C LEU A 51 -5.44 -9.14 -17.57
N MET A 52 -6.00 -8.22 -18.35
CA MET A 52 -5.46 -7.86 -19.67
C MET A 52 -4.05 -7.32 -19.58
N LEU A 53 -3.83 -6.32 -18.73
CA LEU A 53 -2.50 -5.75 -18.50
C LEU A 53 -1.50 -6.81 -18.07
N HIS A 54 -1.87 -7.64 -17.11
CA HIS A 54 -1.00 -8.68 -16.59
C HIS A 54 -0.62 -9.72 -17.65
N ARG A 55 -1.54 -10.10 -18.52
CA ARG A 55 -1.28 -11.03 -19.63
C ARG A 55 -0.40 -10.40 -20.68
N ALA A 56 -0.65 -9.13 -21.05
CA ALA A 56 0.17 -8.40 -22.00
C ALA A 56 1.63 -8.30 -21.52
N GLU A 57 1.83 -7.94 -20.25
CA GLU A 57 3.15 -7.87 -19.65
C GLU A 57 3.84 -9.24 -19.58
N SER A 58 3.12 -10.29 -19.18
CA SER A 58 3.65 -11.66 -19.14
C SER A 58 4.14 -12.12 -20.52
N HIS A 59 3.38 -11.81 -21.58
CA HIS A 59 3.74 -12.15 -22.96
C HIS A 59 4.97 -11.37 -23.43
N ALA A 60 5.02 -10.07 -23.19
CA ALA A 60 6.15 -9.23 -23.56
C ALA A 60 7.45 -9.66 -22.85
N LEU A 61 7.38 -9.95 -21.56
CA LEU A 61 8.53 -10.40 -20.77
C LEU A 61 9.06 -11.79 -21.22
N LYS A 62 8.18 -12.70 -21.64
CA LYS A 62 8.58 -14.03 -22.15
C LYS A 62 9.31 -13.94 -23.49
N LYS A 63 8.96 -12.99 -24.33
CA LYS A 63 9.57 -12.82 -25.66
C LYS A 63 10.91 -12.07 -25.62
N GLY A 64 11.36 -11.57 -24.47
CA GLY A 64 12.56 -10.73 -24.37
C GLY A 64 12.48 -9.46 -25.19
N ALA A 65 11.29 -9.16 -25.72
CA ALA A 65 11.05 -8.06 -26.63
C ALA A 65 10.93 -6.75 -25.83
N GLY A 66 11.82 -5.82 -26.11
CA GLY A 66 11.51 -4.42 -25.90
C GLY A 66 10.23 -4.13 -26.66
N ILE A 67 9.20 -3.80 -25.92
CA ILE A 67 7.97 -3.09 -26.23
C ILE A 67 7.47 -3.19 -27.70
N ALA A 68 7.03 -4.30 -28.14
CA ALA A 68 5.83 -4.30 -28.94
C ALA A 68 4.67 -4.28 -27.93
N ASP A 69 3.83 -3.26 -27.95
CA ASP A 69 2.57 -3.26 -27.20
C ASP A 69 1.55 -4.11 -28.02
N PRO A 70 1.59 -5.46 -27.91
CA PRO A 70 0.84 -6.32 -28.82
C PRO A 70 -0.66 -6.26 -28.58
N LEU A 71 -1.08 -5.68 -27.42
CA LEU A 71 -2.47 -5.55 -27.07
C LEU A 71 -2.96 -4.11 -27.07
N GLY A 72 -2.12 -3.15 -27.50
CA GLY A 72 -2.49 -1.73 -27.46
C GLY A 72 -2.84 -1.25 -26.05
N VAL A 73 -2.16 -1.80 -25.05
CA VAL A 73 -2.42 -1.48 -23.63
C VAL A 73 -2.32 0.02 -23.39
N ARG A 74 -1.41 0.72 -24.09
CA ARG A 74 -1.30 2.20 -24.03
C ARG A 74 -2.53 2.90 -24.56
N ASP A 75 -3.11 2.40 -25.64
CA ASP A 75 -4.30 2.98 -26.27
C ASP A 75 -5.54 2.67 -25.42
N ILE A 76 -5.62 1.44 -24.91
CA ILE A 76 -6.64 1.03 -23.94
C ILE A 76 -6.53 1.94 -22.71
N ALA A 77 -5.35 2.11 -22.13
CA ALA A 77 -5.09 3.00 -21.03
C ALA A 77 -5.56 4.44 -21.31
N ARG A 78 -5.21 5.00 -22.49
CA ARG A 78 -5.64 6.33 -22.88
C ARG A 78 -7.14 6.43 -23.05
N THR A 79 -7.78 5.43 -23.62
CA THR A 79 -9.22 5.39 -23.84
C THR A 79 -9.94 5.37 -22.49
N TYR A 80 -9.50 4.53 -21.54
CA TYR A 80 -10.14 4.39 -20.22
C TYR A 80 -9.81 5.55 -19.26
N ARG A 81 -8.71 6.25 -19.42
CA ARG A 81 -8.49 7.56 -18.74
C ARG A 81 -9.54 8.61 -19.09
N ARG A 82 -10.26 8.45 -20.19
CA ARG A 82 -11.37 9.35 -20.58
C ARG A 82 -12.71 9.03 -19.89
N TYR A 83 -12.80 7.93 -19.11
CA TYR A 83 -14.00 7.52 -18.39
C TYR A 83 -13.84 7.54 -16.86
N PRO A 84 -13.23 8.60 -16.26
CA PRO A 84 -13.00 8.64 -14.81
C PRO A 84 -14.29 8.56 -13.99
N ALA A 85 -15.37 9.21 -14.45
CA ALA A 85 -16.67 9.22 -13.78
C ALA A 85 -17.31 7.84 -13.67
N MET A 86 -17.00 6.92 -14.59
CA MET A 86 -17.60 5.59 -14.62
C MET A 86 -16.94 4.62 -13.65
N MET A 87 -15.65 4.87 -13.36
CA MET A 87 -14.89 4.05 -12.40
C MET A 87 -15.12 4.54 -10.96
N SER A 88 -15.45 5.83 -10.75
CA SER A 88 -15.76 6.39 -9.43
C SER A 88 -17.20 6.07 -8.96
N GLU A 89 -18.14 5.85 -9.89
CA GLU A 89 -19.49 5.33 -9.59
C GLU A 89 -19.51 3.83 -9.35
N ALA A 90 -18.39 3.16 -9.57
CA ALA A 90 -18.17 1.78 -9.21
C ALA A 90 -18.15 1.63 -7.69
N GLY A 91 -19.32 1.63 -7.12
CA GLY A 91 -19.53 1.55 -5.69
C GLY A 91 -18.54 0.61 -5.03
N GLU A 92 -17.86 1.14 -4.05
CA GLU A 92 -16.97 0.40 -3.16
C GLU A 92 -17.66 -0.88 -2.73
N ASP A 93 -16.93 -2.01 -2.75
CA ASP A 93 -17.45 -3.31 -2.31
C ASP A 93 -17.89 -3.19 -0.84
N PRO A 94 -19.19 -3.24 -0.52
CA PRO A 94 -19.69 -3.07 0.85
C PRO A 94 -19.19 -4.17 1.81
N ALA A 95 -18.56 -5.23 1.29
CA ALA A 95 -17.95 -6.30 2.06
C ALA A 95 -16.54 -5.98 2.56
N THR A 96 -15.92 -4.88 2.11
CA THR A 96 -14.58 -4.49 2.58
C THR A 96 -14.72 -3.35 3.60
N PRO A 97 -14.38 -3.56 4.88
CA PRO A 97 -14.48 -2.49 5.90
C PRO A 97 -13.69 -1.21 5.59
N SER A 98 -12.68 -1.30 4.71
CA SER A 98 -11.92 -0.15 4.20
C SER A 98 -12.69 0.70 3.20
N SER A 99 -13.80 0.21 2.64
CA SER A 99 -14.57 0.89 1.61
C SER A 99 -15.39 2.08 2.11
N ARG A 100 -15.60 2.21 3.41
CA ARG A 100 -16.40 3.29 4.01
C ARG A 100 -15.57 4.45 4.56
N ARG A 101 -14.24 4.34 4.56
CA ARG A 101 -13.37 5.37 5.12
C ARG A 101 -12.48 5.97 4.02
N LYS A 102 -12.55 7.27 3.84
CA LYS A 102 -11.65 7.98 2.93
C LYS A 102 -10.32 8.22 3.63
N ASN A 103 -9.25 7.67 3.08
CA ASN A 103 -7.90 7.88 3.59
C ASN A 103 -7.13 8.85 2.69
N LEU A 104 -6.26 9.63 3.32
CA LEU A 104 -5.24 10.41 2.64
C LEU A 104 -3.91 10.21 3.34
N GLN A 105 -2.93 9.73 2.61
CA GLN A 105 -1.57 9.67 3.12
C GLN A 105 -0.85 10.98 2.87
N VAL A 106 -0.08 11.44 3.83
CA VAL A 106 0.75 12.65 3.73
C VAL A 106 2.18 12.33 4.12
N MET A 107 3.12 12.72 3.28
CA MET A 107 4.54 12.58 3.56
C MET A 107 5.03 13.84 4.27
N VAL A 108 5.05 13.81 5.60
CA VAL A 108 5.41 14.99 6.40
C VAL A 108 6.89 15.35 6.31
N THR A 109 7.75 14.39 5.93
CA THR A 109 9.18 14.60 5.73
C THR A 109 9.78 13.50 4.86
N ARG A 110 10.83 13.83 4.09
CA ARG A 110 11.67 12.84 3.41
C ARG A 110 12.93 12.49 4.21
N ARG A 111 13.18 13.17 5.35
CA ARG A 111 14.29 12.85 6.26
C ARG A 111 14.03 11.54 6.97
N CYS A 112 15.08 10.73 7.12
CA CYS A 112 15.05 9.50 7.90
C CYS A 112 16.43 9.20 8.45
N ASN A 113 16.49 8.72 9.67
CA ASN A 113 17.72 8.28 10.33
C ASN A 113 18.07 6.81 9.99
N LEU A 114 17.26 6.14 9.19
CA LEU A 114 17.53 4.78 8.70
C LEU A 114 17.67 4.74 7.18
N ARG A 115 18.36 3.70 6.69
CA ARG A 115 18.50 3.31 5.29
C ARG A 115 18.10 1.84 5.15
N CYS A 116 16.79 1.58 5.20
CA CYS A 116 16.25 0.23 5.07
C CYS A 116 16.43 -0.28 3.65
N THR A 117 16.88 -1.53 3.49
CA THR A 117 17.21 -2.12 2.18
C THR A 117 16.01 -2.26 1.25
N TYR A 118 14.79 -2.32 1.80
CA TYR A 118 13.54 -2.45 1.07
C TYR A 118 12.71 -1.16 1.05
N CYS A 119 13.27 -0.04 1.54
CA CYS A 119 12.49 1.20 1.64
C CYS A 119 12.29 1.83 0.26
N PRO A 120 11.04 2.07 -0.16
CA PRO A 120 10.76 2.65 -1.47
C PRO A 120 11.02 4.16 -1.52
N VAL A 121 11.10 4.83 -0.38
CA VAL A 121 11.18 6.29 -0.30
C VAL A 121 12.59 6.80 -0.60
N LEU A 122 12.73 7.66 -1.58
CA LEU A 122 13.96 8.46 -1.78
C LEU A 122 14.11 9.45 -0.62
N LYS A 123 15.19 9.29 0.14
CA LYS A 123 15.48 10.15 1.29
C LYS A 123 16.09 11.46 0.84
N ALA A 124 15.61 12.55 1.40
CA ALA A 124 16.10 13.90 1.15
C ALA A 124 15.92 14.76 2.41
N ASP A 125 16.66 15.85 2.50
CA ASP A 125 16.48 16.86 3.54
C ASP A 125 15.34 17.81 3.11
N ARG A 126 14.11 17.31 3.20
CA ARG A 126 12.89 18.05 2.83
C ARG A 126 11.78 17.71 3.78
N ASP A 127 11.15 18.73 4.32
CA ASP A 127 9.97 18.65 5.16
C ASP A 127 8.77 19.26 4.45
N MET A 128 7.57 18.77 4.76
CA MET A 128 6.33 19.37 4.29
C MET A 128 6.10 20.70 5.02
N ASP A 129 5.68 21.70 4.26
CA ASP A 129 5.23 22.97 4.83
C ASP A 129 3.90 22.79 5.59
N GLU A 130 3.75 23.52 6.70
CA GLU A 130 2.54 23.45 7.51
C GLU A 130 1.28 23.87 6.74
N THR A 131 1.40 24.83 5.81
CA THR A 131 0.28 25.30 4.99
C THR A 131 -0.23 24.20 4.06
N LEU A 132 0.69 23.45 3.45
CA LEU A 132 0.34 22.31 2.59
C LEU A 132 -0.34 21.19 3.38
N LEU A 133 0.15 20.89 4.59
CA LEU A 133 -0.45 19.86 5.44
C LEU A 133 -1.86 20.26 5.92
N ARG A 134 -2.07 21.54 6.25
CA ARG A 134 -3.41 22.07 6.54
C ARG A 134 -4.34 21.98 5.34
N GLU A 135 -3.84 22.29 4.15
CA GLU A 135 -4.66 22.19 2.94
C GLU A 135 -5.02 20.72 2.66
N ALA A 136 -4.09 19.78 2.83
CA ALA A 136 -4.38 18.35 2.71
C ALA A 136 -5.49 17.90 3.69
N LEU A 137 -5.44 18.34 4.95
CA LEU A 137 -6.48 18.08 5.94
C LEU A 137 -7.84 18.68 5.52
N ARG A 138 -7.87 19.94 5.09
CA ARG A 138 -9.11 20.59 4.62
C ARG A 138 -9.73 19.87 3.43
N ARG A 139 -8.91 19.49 2.44
CA ARG A 139 -9.35 18.73 1.26
C ARG A 139 -9.90 17.35 1.65
N LEU A 140 -9.26 16.67 2.60
CA LEU A 140 -9.77 15.41 3.12
C LEU A 140 -11.15 15.59 3.78
N LEU A 141 -11.30 16.58 4.65
CA LEU A 141 -12.59 16.89 5.30
C LEU A 141 -13.67 17.33 4.30
N ALA A 142 -13.29 17.96 3.19
CA ALA A 142 -14.21 18.39 2.14
C ALA A 142 -14.69 17.27 1.22
N THR A 143 -14.20 16.04 1.33
CA THR A 143 -14.58 14.92 0.44
C THR A 143 -16.05 14.48 0.57
N GLY A 144 -16.77 14.93 1.57
CA GLY A 144 -18.16 14.54 1.79
C GLY A 144 -18.33 13.27 2.65
N GLU A 145 -17.29 12.47 2.84
CA GLU A 145 -17.34 11.24 3.61
C GLU A 145 -17.46 11.51 5.11
N LYS A 146 -18.28 10.70 5.81
CA LYS A 146 -18.48 10.84 7.26
C LYS A 146 -17.26 10.38 8.05
N ASP A 147 -16.63 9.29 7.61
CA ASP A 147 -15.42 8.73 8.20
C ASP A 147 -14.22 9.05 7.34
N VAL A 148 -13.26 9.77 7.89
CA VAL A 148 -12.01 10.11 7.21
C VAL A 148 -10.80 9.78 8.08
N ARG A 149 -9.66 9.50 7.43
CA ARG A 149 -8.41 9.23 8.13
C ARG A 149 -7.25 9.92 7.44
N LEU A 150 -6.47 10.67 8.20
CA LEU A 150 -5.22 11.26 7.77
C LEU A 150 -4.05 10.37 8.23
N ASP A 151 -3.28 9.87 7.27
CA ASP A 151 -2.20 8.93 7.50
C ASP A 151 -0.85 9.64 7.36
N PHE A 152 -0.10 9.76 8.44
CA PHE A 152 1.23 10.39 8.44
C PHE A 152 2.30 9.37 8.09
N THR A 153 3.02 9.63 7.02
CA THR A 153 4.13 8.79 6.54
C THR A 153 5.32 9.66 6.16
N GLY A 154 6.36 9.05 5.59
CA GLY A 154 7.51 9.80 5.10
C GLY A 154 8.80 9.02 5.15
N GLY A 155 9.87 9.73 5.43
CA GLY A 155 11.11 9.14 5.88
C GLY A 155 10.93 8.56 7.29
N GLU A 156 10.96 9.45 8.28
CA GLU A 156 10.59 9.16 9.67
C GLU A 156 9.75 10.32 10.21
N PRO A 157 8.43 10.16 10.40
CA PRO A 157 7.54 11.24 10.82
C PRO A 157 7.89 11.87 12.16
N LEU A 158 8.57 11.15 13.05
CA LEU A 158 9.00 11.71 14.34
C LEU A 158 9.98 12.90 14.21
N TYR A 159 10.61 13.12 13.05
CA TYR A 159 11.33 14.36 12.78
C TYR A 159 10.44 15.61 12.78
N ARG A 160 9.14 15.42 12.52
CA ARG A 160 8.16 16.50 12.46
C ARG A 160 6.96 16.21 13.37
N PHE A 161 7.23 15.57 14.52
CA PHE A 161 6.17 15.20 15.46
C PHE A 161 5.43 16.43 16.03
N ASP A 162 6.11 17.54 16.19
CA ASP A 162 5.52 18.83 16.55
C ASP A 162 4.40 19.25 15.58
N LEU A 163 4.68 19.15 14.28
CA LEU A 163 3.72 19.47 13.23
C LEU A 163 2.59 18.43 13.17
N VAL A 164 2.91 17.13 13.26
CA VAL A 164 1.91 16.05 13.31
C VAL A 164 0.92 16.29 14.47
N ARG A 165 1.43 16.52 15.67
CA ARG A 165 0.61 16.80 16.85
C ARG A 165 -0.29 18.02 16.67
N LYS A 166 0.27 19.11 16.15
CA LYS A 166 -0.48 20.35 15.89
C LYS A 166 -1.65 20.09 14.92
N ILE A 167 -1.39 19.43 13.82
CA ILE A 167 -2.41 19.13 12.80
C ILE A 167 -3.46 18.14 13.33
N CYS A 168 -3.08 17.19 14.19
CA CYS A 168 -4.06 16.32 14.84
C CYS A 168 -5.05 17.13 15.69
N LEU A 169 -4.56 18.06 16.51
CA LEU A 169 -5.42 18.87 17.38
C LEU A 169 -6.34 19.81 16.56
N GLU A 170 -5.78 20.54 15.60
CA GLU A 170 -6.55 21.39 14.69
C GLU A 170 -7.61 20.57 13.89
N GLY A 171 -7.22 19.38 13.44
CA GLY A 171 -8.10 18.49 12.68
C GLY A 171 -9.31 18.00 13.48
N LEU A 172 -9.12 17.70 14.77
CA LEU A 172 -10.22 17.30 15.66
C LEU A 172 -11.22 18.43 15.87
N GLU A 173 -10.76 19.67 16.03
CA GLU A 173 -11.62 20.86 16.15
C GLU A 173 -12.43 21.07 14.86
N LEU A 174 -11.77 21.00 13.70
CA LEU A 174 -12.43 21.13 12.38
C LEU A 174 -13.43 20.00 12.12
N ALA A 175 -13.10 18.77 12.47
CA ALA A 175 -13.97 17.62 12.31
C ALA A 175 -15.23 17.73 13.18
N ALA A 176 -15.07 18.16 14.42
CA ALA A 176 -16.19 18.37 15.35
C ALA A 176 -17.19 19.41 14.84
N SER A 177 -16.70 20.48 14.18
CA SER A 177 -17.56 21.53 13.60
C SER A 177 -18.28 21.12 12.31
N SER A 178 -17.86 20.02 11.67
CA SER A 178 -18.38 19.56 10.37
C SER A 178 -19.09 18.22 10.40
N ASP A 179 -19.45 17.68 11.58
CA ASP A 179 -20.06 16.35 11.78
C ASP A 179 -19.26 15.21 11.09
N ARG A 180 -17.93 15.30 11.13
CA ARG A 180 -17.02 14.29 10.59
C ARG A 180 -16.36 13.50 11.70
N ARG A 181 -16.07 12.23 11.44
CA ARG A 181 -15.24 11.40 12.31
C ARG A 181 -13.86 11.31 11.70
N LEU A 182 -12.93 12.10 12.25
CA LEU A 182 -11.53 12.09 11.86
C LEU A 182 -10.74 11.17 12.78
N SER A 183 -9.96 10.29 12.20
CA SER A 183 -8.96 9.49 12.88
C SER A 183 -7.59 9.68 12.22
N PHE A 184 -6.56 9.25 12.93
CA PHE A 184 -5.18 9.38 12.45
C PHE A 184 -4.47 8.03 12.43
N TYR A 185 -3.48 7.95 11.57
CA TYR A 185 -2.59 6.82 11.47
C TYR A 185 -1.17 7.34 11.27
N MET A 186 -0.17 6.75 11.90
CA MET A 186 1.21 7.15 11.72
C MET A 186 2.12 5.94 11.63
N VAL A 187 2.98 5.93 10.61
CA VAL A 187 4.01 4.91 10.42
C VAL A 187 5.32 5.42 10.98
N THR A 188 5.98 4.67 11.86
CA THR A 188 7.28 5.05 12.42
C THR A 188 8.22 3.85 12.57
N ASN A 189 9.53 4.11 12.47
CA ASN A 189 10.54 3.14 12.85
C ASN A 189 10.79 3.09 14.37
N GLY A 190 10.23 4.02 15.13
CA GLY A 190 10.28 4.08 16.59
C GLY A 190 11.62 4.48 17.20
N THR A 191 12.67 4.61 16.42
CA THR A 191 14.05 4.85 16.96
C THR A 191 14.23 6.22 17.64
N MET A 192 13.32 7.15 17.37
CA MET A 192 13.31 8.49 17.98
C MET A 192 12.23 8.65 19.05
N MET A 193 11.52 7.56 19.39
CA MET A 193 10.46 7.58 20.40
C MET A 193 11.03 7.89 21.79
N ASP A 194 10.47 8.87 22.43
CA ASP A 194 10.71 9.16 23.86
C ASP A 194 9.38 9.11 24.63
N ARG A 195 9.45 9.20 25.95
CA ARG A 195 8.29 9.12 26.83
C ARG A 195 7.30 10.28 26.61
N ALA A 196 7.79 11.47 26.33
CA ALA A 196 6.94 12.63 26.09
C ALA A 196 6.13 12.45 24.81
N THR A 197 6.78 11.97 23.74
CA THR A 197 6.13 11.62 22.46
C THR A 197 5.07 10.53 22.68
N ALA A 198 5.40 9.44 23.39
CA ALA A 198 4.46 8.37 23.67
C ALA A 198 3.21 8.87 24.43
N ARG A 199 3.38 9.71 25.44
CA ARG A 199 2.26 10.33 26.18
C ARG A 199 1.37 11.20 25.29
N HIS A 200 1.96 11.99 24.40
CA HIS A 200 1.18 12.78 23.46
C HIS A 200 0.38 11.88 22.50
N LEU A 201 0.98 10.78 22.02
CA LEU A 201 0.29 9.82 21.15
C LEU A 201 -0.88 9.12 21.86
N ALA A 202 -0.73 8.78 23.13
CA ALA A 202 -1.80 8.17 23.92
C ALA A 202 -3.06 9.06 24.03
N GLY A 203 -2.89 10.38 23.97
CA GLY A 203 -3.98 11.35 24.03
C GLY A 203 -4.68 11.63 22.69
N LEU A 204 -4.27 10.99 21.59
CA LEU A 204 -4.81 11.23 20.25
C LEU A 204 -5.60 10.01 19.75
N PRO A 205 -6.67 10.17 18.98
CA PRO A 205 -7.35 9.08 18.27
C PRO A 205 -6.49 8.61 17.07
N LEU A 206 -5.28 8.14 17.39
CA LEU A 206 -4.24 7.76 16.45
C LEU A 206 -3.87 6.30 16.63
N THR A 207 -3.84 5.55 15.54
CA THR A 207 -3.26 4.21 15.51
C THR A 207 -1.82 4.31 15.02
N LEU A 208 -0.88 3.75 15.78
CA LEU A 208 0.53 3.75 15.42
C LEU A 208 0.93 2.44 14.74
N GLU A 209 1.55 2.52 13.58
CA GLU A 209 2.27 1.44 12.94
C GLU A 209 3.75 1.51 13.33
N LEU A 210 4.23 0.51 14.07
CA LEU A 210 5.64 0.42 14.45
C LEU A 210 6.36 -0.62 13.59
N SER A 211 7.42 -0.22 12.94
CA SER A 211 8.20 -1.11 12.06
C SER A 211 9.21 -1.92 12.86
N LEU A 212 8.97 -3.23 13.10
CA LEU A 212 9.88 -4.14 13.81
C LEU A 212 9.91 -5.51 13.14
N ASP A 213 11.02 -5.87 12.47
CA ASP A 213 11.12 -7.09 11.64
C ASP A 213 11.55 -8.34 12.40
N GLY A 214 11.72 -8.29 13.73
CA GLY A 214 12.15 -9.42 14.55
C GLY A 214 13.29 -9.12 15.51
N ALA A 215 14.05 -10.13 15.91
CA ALA A 215 15.21 -9.99 16.79
C ALA A 215 16.33 -9.15 16.14
N GLU A 216 17.27 -8.67 16.96
CA GLU A 216 18.32 -7.73 16.57
C GLU A 216 19.04 -8.11 15.26
N ARG A 217 19.40 -9.37 15.10
CA ARG A 217 20.09 -9.86 13.88
C ARG A 217 19.21 -9.73 12.63
N VAL A 218 17.91 -9.98 12.73
CA VAL A 218 16.98 -9.89 11.59
C VAL A 218 16.66 -8.43 11.30
N HIS A 219 16.29 -7.67 12.32
CA HIS A 219 15.93 -6.28 12.21
C HIS A 219 17.04 -5.42 11.60
N ASN A 220 18.25 -5.48 12.20
CA ASN A 220 19.39 -4.67 11.77
C ASN A 220 19.98 -5.13 10.42
N ARG A 221 19.64 -6.32 9.94
CA ARG A 221 20.03 -6.76 8.58
C ARG A 221 19.46 -5.86 7.50
N CYS A 222 18.20 -5.49 7.67
CA CYS A 222 17.46 -4.68 6.69
C CYS A 222 17.37 -3.20 7.08
N LYS A 223 17.25 -2.89 8.36
CA LYS A 223 17.11 -1.52 8.87
C LYS A 223 18.45 -1.03 9.40
N ARG A 224 19.16 -0.27 8.58
CA ARG A 224 20.50 0.24 8.91
C ARG A 224 20.42 1.69 9.35
N ALA A 225 21.05 2.03 10.48
CA ALA A 225 21.17 3.42 10.90
C ALA A 225 22.09 4.20 9.97
N VAL A 226 21.80 5.48 9.77
CA VAL A 226 22.70 6.42 9.08
C VAL A 226 23.96 6.64 9.94
N ASP A 227 23.77 6.82 11.24
CA ASP A 227 24.84 6.83 12.22
C ASP A 227 25.16 5.40 12.67
N ALA A 228 26.30 4.88 12.24
CA ALA A 228 26.72 3.52 12.52
C ALA A 228 26.93 3.18 14.01
N SER A 229 27.01 4.20 14.89
CA SER A 229 27.09 4.01 16.34
C SER A 229 25.76 3.64 16.97
N ARG A 230 24.65 3.84 16.27
CA ARG A 230 23.29 3.55 16.74
C ARG A 230 22.87 2.12 16.43
N ASN A 231 21.97 1.59 17.26
CA ASN A 231 21.39 0.26 17.08
C ASN A 231 19.88 0.37 16.88
N PRO A 232 19.39 0.30 15.63
CA PRO A 232 17.96 0.47 15.32
C PRO A 232 17.06 -0.49 16.11
N TYR A 233 17.48 -1.76 16.26
CA TYR A 233 16.68 -2.73 17.01
C TYR A 233 16.50 -2.32 18.48
N ARG A 234 17.58 -1.95 19.19
CA ARG A 234 17.50 -1.59 20.60
C ARG A 234 16.65 -0.36 20.83
N GLU A 235 16.75 0.60 19.93
CA GLU A 235 15.94 1.83 19.98
C GLU A 235 14.45 1.54 19.70
N THR A 236 14.14 0.78 18.66
CA THR A 236 12.76 0.36 18.35
C THR A 236 12.19 -0.53 19.47
N ARG A 237 13.00 -1.43 20.05
CA ARG A 237 12.56 -2.28 21.17
C ARG A 237 12.19 -1.44 22.41
N ARG A 238 12.99 -0.41 22.72
CA ARG A 238 12.65 0.57 23.75
C ARG A 238 11.35 1.31 23.45
N ALA A 239 11.10 1.65 22.18
CA ALA A 239 9.84 2.26 21.78
C ALA A 239 8.64 1.36 22.08
N VAL A 240 8.75 0.02 21.85
CA VAL A 240 7.69 -0.93 22.23
C VAL A 240 7.36 -0.82 23.72
N ASP A 241 8.39 -0.79 24.60
CA ASP A 241 8.18 -0.67 26.04
C ASP A 241 7.46 0.62 26.40
N LEU A 242 7.90 1.76 25.86
CA LEU A 242 7.29 3.06 26.08
C LEU A 242 5.82 3.10 25.61
N LEU A 243 5.52 2.53 24.46
CA LEU A 243 4.16 2.50 23.92
C LEU A 243 3.23 1.66 24.79
N ILE A 244 3.71 0.53 25.31
CA ILE A 244 2.95 -0.33 26.25
C ILE A 244 2.74 0.40 27.57
N GLU A 245 3.79 0.98 28.16
CA GLU A 245 3.75 1.69 29.43
C GLU A 245 2.79 2.90 29.42
N GLU A 246 2.78 3.65 28.32
CA GLU A 246 1.91 4.83 28.17
C GLU A 246 0.53 4.51 27.56
N GLY A 247 0.23 3.23 27.29
CA GLY A 247 -1.08 2.78 26.80
C GLY A 247 -1.42 3.23 25.37
N VAL A 248 -0.41 3.44 24.52
CA VAL A 248 -0.62 3.84 23.11
C VAL A 248 -1.15 2.67 22.32
N ALA A 249 -2.21 2.90 21.52
CA ALA A 249 -2.70 1.91 20.57
C ALA A 249 -1.71 1.77 19.40
N PHE A 250 -1.09 0.60 19.25
CA PHE A 250 -0.16 0.32 18.14
C PHE A 250 -0.27 -1.11 17.63
N HIS A 251 0.18 -1.30 16.41
CA HIS A 251 0.48 -2.62 15.88
C HIS A 251 1.89 -2.62 15.28
N VAL A 252 2.47 -3.80 15.21
CA VAL A 252 3.79 -4.00 14.60
C VAL A 252 3.61 -4.43 13.15
N VAL A 253 4.36 -3.81 12.24
CA VAL A 253 4.49 -4.30 10.86
C VAL A 253 5.87 -4.90 10.68
N MET A 254 5.87 -6.17 10.27
CA MET A 254 7.05 -6.94 9.89
C MET A 254 7.15 -7.00 8.37
N VAL A 255 8.31 -6.71 7.81
CA VAL A 255 8.57 -6.85 6.38
C VAL A 255 9.60 -7.95 6.14
N ALA A 256 9.20 -9.03 5.50
CA ALA A 256 10.09 -10.08 5.06
C ALA A 256 10.64 -9.78 3.66
N THR A 257 11.94 -9.90 3.48
CA THR A 257 12.58 -9.92 2.15
C THR A 257 12.79 -11.38 1.70
N PRO A 258 13.09 -11.63 0.41
CA PRO A 258 13.45 -12.99 -0.03
C PRO A 258 14.53 -13.64 0.83
N GLU A 259 15.50 -12.86 1.32
CA GLU A 259 16.64 -13.32 2.14
C GLU A 259 16.25 -13.55 3.60
N THR A 260 15.27 -12.82 4.13
CA THR A 260 14.82 -12.96 5.53
C THR A 260 13.61 -13.87 5.68
N ALA A 261 12.95 -14.23 4.60
CA ALA A 261 11.79 -15.13 4.60
C ALA A 261 12.02 -16.44 5.39
N PRO A 262 13.19 -17.11 5.33
CA PRO A 262 13.44 -18.31 6.12
C PRO A 262 13.45 -18.07 7.65
N LEU A 263 13.66 -16.84 8.07
CA LEU A 263 13.76 -16.44 9.49
C LEU A 263 12.44 -15.94 10.06
N LEU A 264 11.40 -15.79 9.23
CA LEU A 264 10.14 -15.11 9.56
C LEU A 264 9.45 -15.70 10.80
N GLY A 265 9.39 -17.02 10.91
CA GLY A 265 8.73 -17.68 12.05
C GLY A 265 9.36 -17.31 13.39
N GLY A 266 10.67 -17.45 13.53
CA GLY A 266 11.39 -17.07 14.74
C GLY A 266 11.41 -15.56 14.98
N ALA A 267 11.41 -14.76 13.91
CA ALA A 267 11.29 -13.30 14.00
C ALA A 267 9.91 -12.88 14.55
N PHE A 268 8.85 -13.54 14.12
CA PHE A 268 7.49 -13.33 14.62
C PHE A 268 7.36 -13.71 16.09
N ASP A 269 7.86 -14.90 16.49
CA ASP A 269 7.87 -15.36 17.87
C ASP A 269 8.57 -14.34 18.78
N HIS A 270 9.68 -13.77 18.28
CA HIS A 270 10.40 -12.72 18.99
C HIS A 270 9.56 -11.43 19.12
N VAL A 271 8.91 -10.97 18.06
CA VAL A 271 8.04 -9.77 18.10
C VAL A 271 6.91 -9.96 19.12
N VAL A 272 6.25 -11.11 19.10
CA VAL A 272 5.19 -11.43 20.10
C VAL A 272 5.75 -11.43 21.52
N SER A 273 6.98 -11.94 21.74
CA SER A 273 7.63 -11.96 23.07
C SER A 273 7.93 -10.57 23.62
N THR A 274 7.99 -9.53 22.76
CA THR A 274 8.16 -8.13 23.20
C THR A 274 6.90 -7.52 23.86
N GLY A 275 5.79 -8.21 23.80
CA GLY A 275 4.51 -7.71 24.29
C GLY A 275 3.57 -7.18 23.21
N ALA A 276 4.00 -7.16 21.94
CA ALA A 276 3.13 -6.79 20.81
C ALA A 276 1.94 -7.76 20.71
N ARG A 277 0.73 -7.22 20.59
CA ARG A 277 -0.52 -7.99 20.51
C ARG A 277 -1.20 -7.92 19.15
N SER A 278 -0.76 -7.03 18.29
CA SER A 278 -1.24 -6.88 16.91
C SER A 278 -0.04 -6.79 15.99
N VAL A 279 0.01 -7.68 15.01
CA VAL A 279 1.16 -7.80 14.07
C VAL A 279 0.63 -7.98 12.66
N ASP A 280 1.15 -7.21 11.72
CA ASP A 280 0.97 -7.44 10.28
C ASP A 280 2.25 -8.02 9.67
N ILE A 281 2.09 -8.96 8.74
CA ILE A 281 3.21 -9.64 8.09
C ILE A 281 3.19 -9.30 6.61
N ASN A 282 4.10 -8.47 6.18
CA ASN A 282 4.21 -8.03 4.80
C ASN A 282 5.44 -8.65 4.11
N TYR A 283 5.37 -8.80 2.80
CA TYR A 283 6.52 -9.10 1.96
C TYR A 283 7.10 -7.81 1.39
N ALA A 284 8.42 -7.75 1.21
CA ALA A 284 9.09 -6.59 0.64
C ALA A 284 8.65 -6.37 -0.80
N ILE A 285 7.97 -5.24 -1.03
CA ILE A 285 7.58 -4.75 -2.35
C ILE A 285 8.82 -4.13 -3.01
N GLY A 286 8.93 -4.22 -4.34
CA GLY A 286 10.11 -3.76 -5.07
C GLY A 286 11.26 -4.78 -5.11
N SER A 287 11.13 -5.89 -4.38
CA SER A 287 12.08 -7.02 -4.42
C SER A 287 11.65 -8.09 -5.43
N LEU A 288 12.62 -8.74 -6.05
CA LEU A 288 12.35 -9.88 -6.94
C LEU A 288 12.23 -11.17 -6.13
N TRP A 289 11.03 -11.71 -6.03
CA TRP A 289 10.72 -12.94 -5.32
C TRP A 289 10.82 -14.15 -6.25
N THR A 290 11.74 -15.06 -5.96
CA THR A 290 11.73 -16.37 -6.63
C THR A 290 10.56 -17.22 -6.12
N ARG A 291 10.14 -18.21 -6.91
CA ARG A 291 9.10 -19.17 -6.48
C ARG A 291 9.51 -19.89 -5.19
N GLY A 292 10.79 -20.23 -5.04
CA GLY A 292 11.32 -20.87 -3.84
C GLY A 292 11.22 -19.98 -2.61
N ALA A 293 11.65 -18.71 -2.70
CA ALA A 293 11.58 -17.76 -1.61
C ALA A 293 10.13 -17.50 -1.17
N LEU A 294 9.19 -17.38 -2.13
CA LEU A 294 7.78 -17.22 -1.83
C LEU A 294 7.19 -18.46 -1.13
N ASN A 295 7.53 -19.67 -1.58
CA ASN A 295 7.07 -20.89 -0.92
C ASN A 295 7.58 -20.98 0.52
N VAL A 296 8.85 -20.61 0.77
CA VAL A 296 9.42 -20.53 2.12
C VAL A 296 8.67 -19.51 2.97
N TYR A 297 8.41 -18.29 2.45
CA TYR A 297 7.63 -17.27 3.13
C TYR A 297 6.25 -17.79 3.57
N LEU A 298 5.50 -18.43 2.66
CA LEU A 298 4.17 -18.98 2.96
C LEU A 298 4.25 -20.15 3.98
N ALA A 299 5.26 -21.02 3.88
CA ALA A 299 5.46 -22.10 4.83
C ALA A 299 5.79 -21.57 6.24
N GLN A 300 6.57 -20.50 6.35
CA GLN A 300 6.84 -19.84 7.63
C GLN A 300 5.56 -19.25 8.25
N ILE A 301 4.72 -18.61 7.45
CA ILE A 301 3.41 -18.12 7.91
C ILE A 301 2.55 -19.29 8.39
N GLU A 302 2.49 -20.41 7.68
CA GLU A 302 1.76 -21.60 8.11
C GLU A 302 2.24 -22.11 9.47
N GLY A 303 3.56 -22.22 9.63
CA GLY A 303 4.16 -22.66 10.89
C GLY A 303 3.85 -21.74 12.07
N LEU A 304 3.90 -20.41 11.88
CA LEU A 304 3.55 -19.47 12.94
C LEU A 304 2.04 -19.49 13.29
N LEU A 305 1.17 -19.69 12.30
CA LEU A 305 -0.27 -19.85 12.55
C LEU A 305 -0.56 -21.09 13.39
N GLY A 306 0.15 -22.20 13.14
CA GLY A 306 0.06 -23.41 13.96
C GLY A 306 0.52 -23.18 15.40
N ARG A 307 1.63 -22.47 15.61
CA ARG A 307 2.17 -22.20 16.97
C ARG A 307 1.32 -21.21 17.77
N HIS A 308 0.74 -20.22 17.13
CA HIS A 308 0.00 -19.15 17.79
C HIS A 308 -1.53 -19.28 17.65
N GLY A 309 -2.04 -20.41 17.13
CA GLY A 309 -3.46 -20.63 16.82
C GLY A 309 -4.38 -20.30 18.00
N ASP A 310 -4.09 -20.81 19.21
CA ASP A 310 -4.88 -20.56 20.42
C ASP A 310 -4.88 -19.08 20.84
N ALA A 311 -3.75 -18.39 20.66
CA ALA A 311 -3.65 -16.97 20.97
C ALA A 311 -4.46 -16.12 19.97
N ILE A 312 -4.46 -16.53 18.70
CA ILE A 312 -5.23 -15.87 17.63
C ILE A 312 -6.74 -16.13 17.83
N ALA A 313 -7.13 -17.38 18.03
CA ALA A 313 -8.53 -17.76 18.22
C ALA A 313 -9.16 -17.10 19.45
N SER A 314 -8.40 -16.91 20.53
CA SER A 314 -8.84 -16.22 21.74
C SER A 314 -8.77 -14.69 21.67
N GLY A 315 -8.30 -14.11 20.56
CA GLY A 315 -8.13 -12.65 20.39
C GLY A 315 -6.97 -12.05 21.21
N ARG A 316 -6.15 -12.87 21.89
CA ARG A 316 -4.96 -12.38 22.62
C ARG A 316 -3.84 -11.92 21.69
N LEU A 317 -3.86 -12.39 20.44
CA LEU A 317 -2.96 -11.98 19.37
C LEU A 317 -3.77 -11.75 18.10
N THR A 318 -3.57 -10.62 17.46
CA THR A 318 -4.18 -10.31 16.16
C THR A 318 -3.11 -10.28 15.07
N ILE A 319 -3.34 -10.98 13.96
CA ILE A 319 -2.57 -10.77 12.74
C ILE A 319 -3.49 -10.00 11.80
N GLY A 320 -3.22 -8.70 11.63
CA GLY A 320 -4.17 -7.77 11.03
C GLY A 320 -4.45 -8.02 9.55
N ASN A 321 -3.52 -8.63 8.82
CA ASN A 321 -3.68 -9.00 7.42
C ASN A 321 -4.13 -10.46 7.19
N LEU A 322 -4.40 -11.23 8.26
CA LEU A 322 -5.04 -12.55 8.14
C LEU A 322 -6.53 -12.42 7.78
N GLY A 323 -6.95 -13.19 6.80
CA GLY A 323 -8.36 -13.24 6.40
C GLY A 323 -8.88 -11.99 5.68
N ARG A 324 -8.10 -10.96 5.51
CA ARG A 324 -8.43 -9.87 4.58
C ARG A 324 -8.28 -10.38 3.16
N ARG A 325 -9.20 -10.00 2.27
CA ARG A 325 -8.97 -10.11 0.82
C ARG A 325 -7.90 -9.09 0.46
N VAL A 326 -6.64 -9.45 0.67
CA VAL A 326 -5.50 -8.57 0.43
C VAL A 326 -5.33 -8.46 -1.07
N GLU A 327 -5.50 -7.28 -1.59
CA GLU A 327 -5.07 -6.93 -2.94
C GLU A 327 -3.54 -7.06 -3.02
N PRO A 328 -2.96 -7.30 -4.22
CA PRO A 328 -1.52 -7.19 -4.35
C PRO A 328 -1.08 -5.82 -3.81
N ALA A 329 -0.29 -5.81 -2.74
CA ALA A 329 0.07 -4.56 -2.04
C ALA A 329 0.76 -3.54 -2.95
N ILE A 330 1.40 -4.02 -4.03
CA ILE A 330 1.99 -3.17 -5.05
C ILE A 330 0.95 -2.37 -5.85
N LEU A 331 -0.32 -2.81 -5.87
CA LEU A 331 -1.42 -2.09 -6.55
C LEU A 331 -2.21 -1.24 -5.54
N ASN A 332 -1.53 -0.62 -4.59
CA ASN A 332 -2.16 0.29 -3.65
C ASN A 332 -2.56 1.60 -4.33
N ALA A 333 -3.85 1.80 -4.50
CA ALA A 333 -4.43 2.98 -5.14
C ALA A 333 -4.75 4.13 -4.15
N GLU A 334 -4.24 4.08 -2.92
CA GLU A 334 -4.43 5.17 -1.96
C GLU A 334 -3.75 6.46 -2.45
N ARG A 335 -4.43 7.57 -2.21
CA ARG A 335 -3.93 8.90 -2.55
C ARG A 335 -2.88 9.34 -1.55
N MET A 336 -1.83 9.95 -2.05
CA MET A 336 -0.74 10.49 -1.24
C MET A 336 -0.38 11.91 -1.65
N VAL A 337 -0.03 12.73 -0.67
CA VAL A 337 0.56 14.05 -0.84
C VAL A 337 2.03 13.99 -0.45
N ASP A 338 2.91 14.38 -1.38
CA ASP A 338 4.33 14.51 -1.09
C ASP A 338 4.66 15.80 -0.33
N THR A 339 5.87 15.91 0.16
CA THR A 339 6.40 17.08 0.91
C THR A 339 6.27 18.41 0.19
N ASP A 340 6.16 18.43 -1.13
CA ASP A 340 5.96 19.63 -1.95
C ASP A 340 4.49 19.88 -2.33
N GLY A 341 3.56 19.09 -1.79
CA GLY A 341 2.14 19.18 -2.08
C GLY A 341 1.69 18.43 -3.33
N THR A 342 2.59 17.79 -4.06
CA THR A 342 2.26 17.02 -5.26
C THR A 342 1.42 15.79 -4.90
N LEU A 343 0.41 15.52 -5.71
CA LEU A 343 -0.50 14.40 -5.55
C LEU A 343 -0.03 13.17 -6.33
N HIS A 344 -0.03 12.04 -5.67
CA HIS A 344 0.38 10.74 -6.21
C HIS A 344 -0.57 9.62 -5.81
N LEU A 345 -0.44 8.45 -6.45
CA LEU A 345 -0.91 7.17 -5.91
C LEU A 345 0.21 6.51 -5.11
N MET A 346 -0.13 5.81 -4.05
CA MET A 346 0.85 5.14 -3.17
C MET A 346 1.76 4.16 -3.93
N THR A 347 1.27 3.55 -5.01
CA THR A 347 2.02 2.64 -5.87
C THR A 347 3.27 3.26 -6.49
N GLU A 348 3.28 4.56 -6.79
CA GLU A 348 4.41 5.25 -7.44
C GLU A 348 5.66 5.23 -6.56
N TRP A 349 5.47 5.21 -5.24
CA TRP A 349 6.54 5.25 -4.26
C TRP A 349 7.36 3.96 -4.21
N VAL A 350 6.78 2.85 -4.63
CA VAL A 350 7.40 1.53 -4.55
C VAL A 350 8.69 1.44 -5.39
N PHE A 351 8.85 2.33 -6.37
CA PHE A 351 9.97 2.30 -7.31
C PHE A 351 10.95 3.46 -7.21
N GLN A 352 10.65 4.51 -6.45
CA GLN A 352 11.53 5.68 -6.38
C GLN A 352 12.97 5.33 -5.97
N SER A 353 13.15 4.41 -5.03
CA SER A 353 14.49 3.99 -4.59
C SER A 353 15.13 2.92 -5.48
N SER A 354 14.33 2.11 -6.18
CA SER A 354 14.80 1.01 -7.01
C SER A 354 15.16 1.45 -8.42
N PHE A 355 14.56 2.56 -8.90
CA PHE A 355 14.73 3.10 -10.24
C PHE A 355 14.85 4.62 -10.17
N PRO A 356 16.07 5.16 -9.93
CA PRO A 356 16.28 6.58 -9.61
C PRO A 356 16.00 7.57 -10.74
N ASP A 357 15.73 7.11 -11.96
CA ASP A 357 15.34 8.00 -13.07
C ASP A 357 14.18 7.41 -13.90
N PRO A 358 12.96 7.41 -13.38
CA PRO A 358 11.78 6.99 -14.13
C PRO A 358 11.19 8.12 -15.00
N GLY A 359 11.91 9.18 -15.28
CA GLY A 359 11.36 10.31 -16.04
C GLY A 359 10.34 11.17 -15.29
N GLY A 360 10.40 11.14 -13.96
CA GLY A 360 9.43 11.77 -13.07
C GLY A 360 8.19 10.87 -12.85
N ALA A 361 7.88 10.59 -11.60
CA ALA A 361 6.62 9.90 -11.28
C ALA A 361 5.45 10.73 -11.82
N PRO A 362 4.43 10.11 -12.48
CA PRO A 362 3.27 10.86 -12.94
C PRO A 362 2.64 11.58 -11.76
N SER A 363 2.53 12.90 -11.81
CA SER A 363 1.82 13.67 -10.81
C SER A 363 0.39 13.93 -11.26
N PHE A 364 -0.52 13.94 -10.31
CA PHE A 364 -1.93 14.27 -10.54
C PHE A 364 -2.23 15.73 -10.16
N GLY A 365 -1.24 16.60 -10.21
CA GLY A 365 -1.34 17.99 -9.81
C GLY A 365 -0.94 18.21 -8.34
N SER A 366 -1.43 19.28 -7.74
CA SER A 366 -1.14 19.66 -6.36
C SER A 366 -2.37 19.55 -5.46
N VAL A 367 -2.15 19.29 -4.19
CA VAL A 367 -3.21 19.36 -3.17
C VAL A 367 -3.83 20.76 -3.08
N ALA A 368 -3.10 21.79 -3.49
CA ALA A 368 -3.58 23.17 -3.54
C ALA A 368 -4.47 23.48 -4.77
N ASP A 369 -4.44 22.64 -5.79
CA ASP A 369 -5.22 22.87 -7.01
C ASP A 369 -6.75 22.81 -6.77
N PRO A 370 -7.57 23.56 -7.53
CA PRO A 370 -9.03 23.55 -7.37
C PRO A 370 -9.67 22.17 -7.46
N GLY A 371 -9.17 21.29 -8.33
CA GLY A 371 -9.60 19.89 -8.45
C GLY A 371 -9.15 19.02 -7.27
N GLY A 372 -8.03 19.35 -6.67
CA GLY A 372 -7.47 18.70 -5.49
C GLY A 372 -7.52 17.17 -5.58
N LEU A 373 -7.94 16.53 -4.48
CA LEU A 373 -8.00 15.08 -4.37
C LEU A 373 -9.00 14.41 -5.32
N SER A 374 -9.98 15.12 -5.84
CA SER A 374 -10.99 14.57 -6.76
C SER A 374 -10.45 14.35 -8.18
N SER A 375 -9.32 14.96 -8.52
CA SER A 375 -8.67 14.76 -9.84
C SER A 375 -8.01 13.38 -9.97
N ILE A 376 -7.76 12.69 -8.86
CA ILE A 376 -7.08 11.39 -8.86
C ILE A 376 -8.10 10.26 -8.98
N ILE A 377 -7.95 9.46 -10.03
CA ILE A 377 -8.67 8.20 -10.16
C ILE A 377 -7.91 7.15 -9.35
N ALA A 378 -8.43 6.84 -8.17
CA ALA A 378 -7.79 5.92 -7.23
C ALA A 378 -8.41 4.52 -7.36
N ASP A 379 -8.05 3.80 -8.42
CA ASP A 379 -8.38 2.40 -8.63
C ASP A 379 -7.13 1.58 -8.98
N ARG A 380 -7.22 0.26 -8.92
CA ARG A 380 -6.08 -0.63 -9.12
C ARG A 380 -5.57 -0.67 -10.55
N PHE A 381 -6.44 -0.46 -11.51
CA PHE A 381 -6.04 -0.42 -12.91
C PHE A 381 -5.16 0.81 -13.18
N HIS A 382 -5.57 2.00 -12.69
CA HIS A 382 -4.76 3.21 -12.78
C HIS A 382 -3.47 3.10 -11.97
N ALA A 383 -3.51 2.46 -10.79
CA ALA A 383 -2.31 2.17 -10.03
C ALA A 383 -1.32 1.30 -10.83
N TYR A 384 -1.80 0.27 -11.52
CA TYR A 384 -0.94 -0.56 -12.36
C TYR A 384 -0.37 0.21 -13.57
N LEU A 385 -1.19 1.02 -14.22
CA LEU A 385 -0.72 1.87 -15.32
C LEU A 385 0.36 2.83 -14.86
N THR A 386 0.13 3.49 -13.73
CA THR A 386 1.09 4.41 -13.10
C THR A 386 2.42 3.71 -12.79
N LEU A 387 2.38 2.48 -12.25
CA LEU A 387 3.57 1.67 -12.04
C LEU A 387 4.34 1.39 -13.33
N LEU A 388 3.65 1.02 -14.40
CA LEU A 388 4.29 0.74 -15.67
C LEU A 388 4.87 2.00 -16.31
N GLU A 389 4.21 3.14 -16.15
CA GLU A 389 4.71 4.45 -16.59
C GLU A 389 5.94 4.87 -15.78
N SER A 390 5.90 4.76 -14.46
CA SER A 390 7.01 5.07 -13.56
C SER A 390 8.22 4.16 -13.77
N ALA A 391 7.99 2.88 -14.04
CA ALA A 391 9.03 1.92 -14.35
C ALA A 391 9.67 2.18 -15.73
N GLY A 392 9.13 3.12 -16.51
CA GLY A 392 9.48 3.30 -17.92
C GLY A 392 9.11 2.06 -18.75
N TRP A 393 8.23 2.20 -19.71
CA TRP A 393 7.79 1.09 -20.57
C TRP A 393 8.95 0.36 -21.26
N LYS A 394 10.16 0.94 -21.24
CA LYS A 394 11.39 0.41 -21.86
C LYS A 394 12.25 -0.39 -20.90
N ASP A 395 12.13 -0.21 -19.59
CA ASP A 395 12.92 -0.93 -18.60
C ASP A 395 12.33 -2.31 -18.31
N ALA A 396 12.88 -3.34 -18.96
CA ALA A 396 12.46 -4.72 -18.77
C ALA A 396 12.73 -5.23 -17.35
N GLY A 397 13.74 -4.69 -16.65
CA GLY A 397 14.08 -5.04 -15.28
C GLY A 397 13.00 -4.56 -14.31
N ALA A 398 12.65 -3.27 -14.39
CA ALA A 398 11.60 -2.66 -13.60
C ALA A 398 10.25 -3.36 -13.82
N ARG A 399 9.86 -3.56 -15.07
CA ARG A 399 8.61 -4.26 -15.44
C ARG A 399 8.57 -5.69 -14.90
N ARG A 400 9.70 -6.40 -14.91
CA ARG A 400 9.80 -7.75 -14.31
C ARG A 400 9.52 -7.73 -12.81
N ILE A 401 10.00 -6.72 -12.07
CA ILE A 401 9.73 -6.57 -10.63
C ILE A 401 8.25 -6.27 -10.40
N VAL A 402 7.64 -5.36 -11.17
CA VAL A 402 6.20 -5.07 -11.08
C VAL A 402 5.38 -6.33 -11.28
N HIS A 403 5.61 -7.04 -12.39
CA HIS A 403 4.92 -8.28 -12.72
C HIS A 403 5.11 -9.36 -11.64
N ASN A 404 6.34 -9.54 -11.16
CA ASN A 404 6.66 -10.48 -10.09
C ASN A 404 5.90 -10.17 -8.80
N ASN A 405 5.85 -8.90 -8.40
CA ASN A 405 5.18 -8.50 -7.15
C ASN A 405 3.65 -8.63 -7.24
N ILE A 406 3.06 -8.45 -8.42
CA ILE A 406 1.64 -8.76 -8.66
C ILE A 406 1.39 -10.27 -8.49
N GLU A 407 2.23 -11.12 -9.07
CA GLU A 407 2.13 -12.57 -8.91
C GLU A 407 2.31 -13.01 -7.45
N VAL A 408 3.25 -12.40 -6.72
CA VAL A 408 3.43 -12.64 -5.28
C VAL A 408 2.15 -12.31 -4.53
N GLY A 409 1.60 -11.11 -4.73
CA GLY A 409 0.36 -10.67 -4.07
C GLY A 409 -0.83 -11.59 -4.38
N ARG A 410 -0.99 -12.02 -5.65
CA ARG A 410 -2.05 -12.97 -6.05
C ARG A 410 -1.89 -14.31 -5.34
N ARG A 411 -0.69 -14.87 -5.27
CA ARG A 411 -0.41 -16.14 -4.58
C ARG A 411 -0.62 -16.06 -3.09
N VAL A 412 -0.21 -14.97 -2.46
CA VAL A 412 -0.46 -14.72 -1.03
C VAL A 412 -1.97 -14.67 -0.78
N ARG A 413 -2.74 -13.95 -1.59
CA ARG A 413 -4.20 -13.89 -1.50
C ARG A 413 -4.86 -15.26 -1.68
N GLU A 414 -4.45 -16.01 -2.70
CA GLU A 414 -4.99 -17.36 -2.96
C GLU A 414 -4.67 -18.32 -1.80
N TRP A 415 -3.48 -18.21 -1.24
CA TRP A 415 -3.05 -19.05 -0.12
C TRP A 415 -3.91 -18.78 1.13
N PHE A 416 -4.16 -17.50 1.49
CA PHE A 416 -5.05 -17.14 2.58
C PHE A 416 -6.51 -17.50 2.28
N GLY A 417 -6.98 -17.31 1.05
CA GLY A 417 -8.36 -17.63 0.65
C GLY A 417 -8.72 -19.11 0.76
N ARG A 418 -7.74 -20.02 0.59
CA ARG A 418 -7.98 -21.49 0.70
C ARG A 418 -8.09 -21.97 2.15
N ARG A 419 -7.59 -21.24 3.12
CA ARG A 419 -7.55 -21.68 4.53
C ARG A 419 -8.78 -21.28 5.32
N GLY A 420 -9.70 -20.52 4.74
CA GLY A 420 -10.87 -20.00 5.43
C GLY A 420 -10.48 -18.91 6.45
N ARG A 421 -11.48 -18.20 6.94
CA ARG A 421 -11.31 -17.37 8.14
C ARG A 421 -11.17 -18.33 9.34
N PRO A 422 -10.21 -18.11 10.23
CA PRO A 422 -10.20 -18.83 11.50
C PRO A 422 -11.45 -18.52 12.30
#